data_c426ad58c616be943e7477da70cc7908
#
_entry.id   c426ad58c616be943e7477da70cc7908
#
_cell.length_a   1.000
_cell.length_b   1.000
_cell.length_c   1.000
_cell.angle_alpha   90.00
_cell.angle_beta   90.00
_cell.angle_gamma   90.00
#
_symmetry.space_group_name_H-M   'P 1'
#
loop_
_entity.id
_entity.type
_entity.pdbx_description
1 polymer ?
#
loop_
_entity_poly.entity_id
_entity_poly.type
_entity_poly.pdbx_seq_one_letter_code
_entity_poly.pdbx_strand_id
1 'polypeptide(L)'
;MTWYKDILHLFTKLSEQSFQNIINYGSHTRAILNLVVSTIVLYIMTYSLPFMVKVISPLLGIKRITGLTHFDLVSTLASSTFLIFQIIIGSFVIWRLLILVGGHGTYSGVLRNYIYGIAYTNALRTVVLLLVHIIGIIFFSLSLQKYVGDMAYLITMFSQYYAVFIVAQLMRRYVGLGIVKTYIVMFIVALLSVSALPQ
;
A
#
# COMPACT_ATOMS: atom_id res chain seq x y z
N MET A 1 11.21 -15.71 14.15
CA MET A 1 11.02 -15.26 12.75
C MET A 1 11.27 -13.75 12.70
N THR A 2 12.08 -13.26 11.75
CA THR A 2 12.40 -11.84 11.65
C THR A 2 11.23 -11.10 10.98
N TRP A 3 10.93 -9.89 11.46
CA TRP A 3 9.75 -9.09 11.07
C TRP A 3 9.55 -8.91 9.54
N TYR A 4 10.64 -8.78 8.79
CA TYR A 4 10.60 -8.59 7.33
C TYR A 4 10.25 -9.89 6.58
N LYS A 5 10.43 -11.07 7.19
CA LYS A 5 10.12 -12.35 6.55
C LYS A 5 8.62 -12.49 6.26
N ASP A 6 7.77 -11.90 7.08
CA ASP A 6 6.32 -11.96 6.89
C ASP A 6 5.91 -11.27 5.57
N ILE A 7 6.48 -10.09 5.29
CA ILE A 7 6.26 -9.38 4.02
C ILE A 7 6.94 -10.10 2.86
N LEU A 8 8.19 -10.54 3.03
CA LEU A 8 8.93 -11.25 1.99
C LEU A 8 8.22 -12.54 1.57
N HIS A 9 7.65 -13.28 2.52
CA HIS A 9 6.86 -14.47 2.23
C HIS A 9 5.60 -14.18 1.40
N LEU A 10 4.95 -13.04 1.60
CA LEU A 10 3.84 -12.62 0.75
C LEU A 10 4.29 -12.29 -0.68
N PHE A 11 5.49 -11.73 -0.87
CA PHE A 11 6.04 -11.47 -2.21
C PHE A 11 6.43 -12.73 -2.95
N THR A 12 7.06 -13.67 -2.26
CA THR A 12 7.63 -14.87 -2.90
C THR A 12 6.62 -16.01 -3.05
N LYS A 13 5.63 -16.06 -2.17
CA LYS A 13 4.61 -17.10 -2.14
C LYS A 13 3.29 -16.51 -1.66
N LEU A 14 2.47 -16.02 -2.59
CA LEU A 14 1.04 -15.76 -2.37
C LEU A 14 0.28 -17.08 -2.11
N SER A 15 0.82 -17.91 -1.21
CA SER A 15 0.26 -19.20 -0.89
C SER A 15 -0.67 -19.10 0.32
N GLU A 16 -1.60 -20.00 0.41
CA GLU A 16 -2.47 -20.17 1.58
C GLU A 16 -1.66 -20.21 2.88
N GLN A 17 -0.53 -20.89 2.85
CA GLN A 17 0.38 -21.01 3.99
C GLN A 17 0.97 -19.66 4.44
N SER A 18 1.28 -18.75 3.52
CA SER A 18 1.80 -17.41 3.86
C SER A 18 0.77 -16.56 4.59
N PHE A 19 -0.49 -16.60 4.14
CA PHE A 19 -1.58 -15.91 4.82
C PHE A 19 -1.86 -16.51 6.20
N GLN A 20 -1.89 -17.84 6.32
CA GLN A 20 -2.08 -18.52 7.59
C GLN A 20 -0.95 -18.21 8.59
N ASN A 21 0.29 -18.14 8.14
CA ASN A 21 1.42 -17.77 8.99
C ASN A 21 1.25 -16.36 9.59
N ILE A 22 0.78 -15.39 8.80
CA ILE A 22 0.53 -14.02 9.30
C ILE A 22 -0.61 -14.04 10.33
N ILE A 23 -1.68 -14.77 10.07
CA ILE A 23 -2.84 -14.85 10.94
C ILE A 23 -2.48 -15.50 12.28
N ASN A 24 -1.73 -16.61 12.25
CA ASN A 24 -1.42 -17.40 13.43
C ASN A 24 -0.24 -16.85 14.25
N TYR A 25 0.80 -16.34 13.58
CA TYR A 25 2.06 -15.93 14.21
C TYR A 25 2.35 -14.45 14.13
N GLY A 26 1.54 -13.68 13.41
CA GLY A 26 1.66 -12.22 13.34
C GLY A 26 1.35 -11.56 14.68
N SER A 27 2.12 -10.54 15.05
CA SER A 27 1.87 -9.71 16.22
C SER A 27 1.56 -8.27 15.85
N HIS A 28 0.88 -7.52 16.73
CA HIS A 28 0.62 -6.10 16.52
C HIS A 28 1.92 -5.29 16.35
N THR A 29 2.92 -5.57 17.17
CA THR A 29 4.22 -4.89 17.09
C THR A 29 4.87 -5.10 15.72
N ARG A 30 4.85 -6.33 15.19
CA ARG A 30 5.37 -6.62 13.85
C ARG A 30 4.55 -5.96 12.75
N ALA A 31 3.22 -5.96 12.87
CA ALA A 31 2.35 -5.30 11.92
C ALA A 31 2.65 -3.79 11.82
N ILE A 32 2.74 -3.11 12.96
CA ILE A 32 3.06 -1.69 13.05
C ILE A 32 4.47 -1.42 12.51
N LEU A 33 5.46 -2.22 12.90
CA LEU A 33 6.84 -2.06 12.40
C LEU A 33 6.91 -2.21 10.88
N ASN A 34 6.23 -3.22 10.32
CA ASN A 34 6.14 -3.42 8.89
C ASN A 34 5.46 -2.23 8.19
N LEU A 35 4.40 -1.68 8.76
CA LEU A 35 3.72 -0.50 8.23
C LEU A 35 4.65 0.72 8.24
N VAL A 36 5.29 1.01 9.37
CA VAL A 36 6.20 2.16 9.51
C VAL A 36 7.34 2.06 8.51
N VAL A 37 8.03 0.92 8.46
CA VAL A 37 9.16 0.72 7.55
C VAL A 37 8.72 0.81 6.09
N SER A 38 7.64 0.12 5.70
CA SER A 38 7.15 0.15 4.32
C SER A 38 6.68 1.55 3.90
N THR A 39 6.09 2.31 4.82
CA THR A 39 5.67 3.70 4.57
C THR A 39 6.87 4.62 4.41
N ILE A 40 7.87 4.53 5.30
CA ILE A 40 9.11 5.33 5.20
C ILE A 40 9.82 5.04 3.88
N VAL A 41 9.98 3.76 3.51
CA VAL A 41 10.64 3.39 2.25
C VAL A 41 9.85 3.89 1.05
N LEU A 42 8.52 3.79 1.07
CA LEU A 42 7.65 4.33 0.02
C LEU A 42 7.83 5.86 -0.12
N TYR A 43 7.85 6.60 0.99
CA TYR A 43 8.08 8.05 0.97
C TYR A 43 9.47 8.40 0.43
N ILE A 44 10.53 7.73 0.92
CA ILE A 44 11.89 7.94 0.41
C ILE A 44 11.91 7.71 -1.11
N MET A 45 11.35 6.62 -1.60
CA MET A 45 11.31 6.32 -3.03
C MET A 45 10.50 7.35 -3.82
N THR A 46 9.34 7.77 -3.31
CA THR A 46 8.49 8.74 -4.00
C THR A 46 9.14 10.11 -4.15
N TYR A 47 9.91 10.55 -3.16
CA TYR A 47 10.50 11.89 -3.15
C TYR A 47 11.97 11.93 -3.57
N SER A 48 12.77 10.89 -3.28
CA SER A 48 14.18 10.86 -3.68
C SER A 48 14.39 10.60 -5.16
N LEU A 49 13.55 9.77 -5.78
CA LEU A 49 13.67 9.45 -7.20
C LEU A 49 13.52 10.68 -8.11
N PRO A 50 12.49 11.55 -7.96
CA PRO A 50 12.41 12.79 -8.70
C PRO A 50 13.64 13.71 -8.48
N PHE A 51 14.15 13.75 -7.24
CA PHE A 51 15.36 14.52 -6.94
C PHE A 51 16.59 13.95 -7.64
N MET A 52 16.80 12.63 -7.61
CA MET A 52 17.91 11.97 -8.33
C MET A 52 17.82 12.21 -9.85
N VAL A 53 16.62 12.10 -10.42
CA VAL A 53 16.40 12.41 -11.85
C VAL A 53 16.76 13.85 -12.16
N LYS A 54 16.42 14.81 -11.29
CA LYS A 54 16.80 16.23 -11.45
C LYS A 54 18.29 16.46 -11.39
N VAL A 55 19.04 15.70 -10.59
CA VAL A 55 20.51 15.81 -10.46
C VAL A 55 21.21 15.10 -11.63
N ILE A 56 20.71 13.96 -12.07
CA ILE A 56 21.35 13.14 -13.10
C ILE A 56 21.04 13.67 -14.51
N SER A 57 19.86 14.24 -14.74
CA SER A 57 19.46 14.71 -16.08
C SER A 57 20.41 15.72 -16.71
N PRO A 58 20.99 16.72 -16.01
CA PRO A 58 21.98 17.63 -16.60
C PRO A 58 23.27 16.92 -16.98
N LEU A 59 23.70 15.91 -16.21
CA LEU A 59 24.90 15.10 -16.47
C LEU A 59 24.77 14.26 -17.74
N LEU A 60 23.53 13.90 -18.11
CA LEU A 60 23.22 13.15 -19.32
C LEU A 60 22.85 14.06 -20.51
N GLY A 61 23.04 15.40 -20.40
CA GLY A 61 22.71 16.35 -21.44
C GLY A 61 21.20 16.54 -21.69
N ILE A 62 20.36 16.12 -20.74
CA ILE A 62 18.91 16.21 -20.83
C ILE A 62 18.44 17.56 -20.32
N LYS A 63 17.62 18.29 -21.10
CA LYS A 63 17.06 19.57 -20.68
C LYS A 63 16.28 19.46 -19.38
N ARG A 64 16.43 20.47 -18.50
CA ARG A 64 15.84 20.57 -17.17
C ARG A 64 14.39 20.10 -17.11
N ILE A 65 14.13 19.14 -16.25
CA ILE A 65 12.78 18.68 -15.95
C ILE A 65 12.14 19.67 -14.98
N THR A 66 11.11 20.38 -15.45
CA THR A 66 10.28 21.25 -14.61
C THR A 66 9.04 20.48 -14.16
N GLY A 67 8.62 20.63 -12.90
CA GLY A 67 7.37 20.01 -12.40
C GLY A 67 7.55 18.89 -11.38
N LEU A 68 8.74 18.79 -10.77
CA LEU A 68 8.93 17.84 -9.67
C LEU A 68 8.22 18.35 -8.41
N THR A 69 7.43 17.48 -7.81
CA THR A 69 6.73 17.73 -6.54
C THR A 69 7.73 18.17 -5.46
N HIS A 70 7.50 19.35 -4.87
CA HIS A 70 8.25 19.77 -3.69
C HIS A 70 7.83 18.90 -2.51
N PHE A 71 8.82 18.46 -1.73
CA PHE A 71 8.55 17.85 -0.44
C PHE A 71 7.98 18.91 0.49
N ASP A 72 6.72 18.75 0.86
CA ASP A 72 6.07 19.59 1.86
C ASP A 72 5.90 18.76 3.14
N LEU A 73 6.67 19.13 4.18
CA LEU A 73 6.66 18.47 5.46
C LEU A 73 5.27 18.51 6.11
N VAL A 74 4.55 19.65 5.97
CA VAL A 74 3.23 19.84 6.58
C VAL A 74 2.22 18.91 5.93
N SER A 75 2.17 18.85 4.61
CA SER A 75 1.26 17.93 3.90
C SER A 75 1.61 16.47 4.14
N THR A 76 2.89 16.15 4.29
CA THR A 76 3.34 14.79 4.60
C THR A 76 2.92 14.37 6.02
N LEU A 77 3.06 15.23 7.01
CA LEU A 77 2.61 14.98 8.39
C LEU A 77 1.09 14.87 8.46
N ALA A 78 0.36 15.78 7.79
CA ALA A 78 -1.09 15.73 7.71
C ALA A 78 -1.58 14.42 7.07
N SER A 79 -0.99 14.01 5.96
CA SER A 79 -1.32 12.76 5.26
C SER A 79 -1.01 11.53 6.11
N SER A 80 0.10 11.53 6.86
CA SER A 80 0.47 10.45 7.77
C SER A 80 -0.50 10.33 8.95
N THR A 81 -0.91 11.46 9.51
CA THR A 81 -1.91 11.52 10.58
C THR A 81 -3.26 11.01 10.07
N PHE A 82 -3.68 11.45 8.89
CA PHE A 82 -4.91 10.99 8.26
C PHE A 82 -4.87 9.48 7.98
N LEU A 83 -3.75 8.94 7.55
CA LEU A 83 -3.56 7.50 7.36
C LEU A 83 -3.80 6.70 8.65
N ILE A 84 -3.31 7.18 9.79
CA ILE A 84 -3.53 6.52 11.09
C ILE A 84 -5.03 6.50 11.43
N PHE A 85 -5.73 7.62 11.29
CA PHE A 85 -7.17 7.69 11.49
C PHE A 85 -7.92 6.76 10.54
N GLN A 86 -7.54 6.74 9.26
CA GLN A 86 -8.14 5.86 8.25
C GLN A 86 -7.93 4.38 8.60
N ILE A 87 -6.77 4.00 9.12
CA ILE A 87 -6.50 2.63 9.56
C ILE A 87 -7.40 2.26 10.73
N ILE A 88 -7.51 3.10 11.74
CA ILE A 88 -8.31 2.81 12.94
C ILE A 88 -9.80 2.75 12.60
N ILE A 89 -10.32 3.79 11.94
CA ILE A 89 -11.75 3.87 11.60
C ILE A 89 -12.11 2.83 10.54
N GLY A 90 -11.31 2.70 9.50
CA GLY A 90 -11.54 1.74 8.41
C GLY A 90 -11.55 0.30 8.92
N SER A 91 -10.59 -0.08 9.76
CA SER A 91 -10.57 -1.42 10.35
C SER A 91 -11.75 -1.68 11.29
N PHE A 92 -12.23 -0.66 12.00
CA PHE A 92 -13.42 -0.77 12.86
C PHE A 92 -14.69 -1.00 12.01
N VAL A 93 -14.87 -0.23 10.95
CA VAL A 93 -16.00 -0.39 10.03
C VAL A 93 -15.96 -1.77 9.37
N ILE A 94 -14.80 -2.19 8.88
CA ILE A 94 -14.60 -3.53 8.30
C ILE A 94 -14.98 -4.59 9.31
N TRP A 95 -14.48 -4.51 10.54
CA TRP A 95 -14.79 -5.48 11.58
C TRP A 95 -16.30 -5.58 11.84
N ARG A 96 -16.99 -4.45 12.01
CA ARG A 96 -18.44 -4.42 12.23
C ARG A 96 -19.21 -5.07 11.08
N LEU A 97 -18.87 -4.72 9.85
CA LEU A 97 -19.53 -5.29 8.67
C LEU A 97 -19.26 -6.80 8.53
N LEU A 98 -18.02 -7.25 8.81
CA LEU A 98 -17.69 -8.68 8.77
C LEU A 98 -18.47 -9.48 9.82
N ILE A 99 -18.63 -8.95 11.03
CA ILE A 99 -19.45 -9.58 12.07
C ILE A 99 -20.93 -9.63 11.66
N LEU A 100 -21.47 -8.54 11.08
CA LEU A 100 -22.86 -8.48 10.60
C LEU A 100 -23.18 -9.54 9.54
N VAL A 101 -22.22 -9.92 8.70
CA VAL A 101 -22.43 -10.97 7.68
C VAL A 101 -22.12 -12.38 8.17
N GLY A 102 -21.90 -12.54 9.48
CA GLY A 102 -21.71 -13.84 10.16
C GLY A 102 -20.25 -14.26 10.32
N GLY A 103 -19.29 -13.33 10.22
CA GLY A 103 -17.90 -13.60 10.54
C GLY A 103 -17.63 -13.67 12.04
N HIS A 104 -16.54 -14.32 12.42
CA HIS A 104 -16.07 -14.42 13.80
C HIS A 104 -14.70 -13.77 13.94
N GLY A 105 -14.44 -13.10 15.05
CA GLY A 105 -13.14 -12.50 15.29
C GLY A 105 -13.19 -11.23 16.12
N THR A 106 -12.06 -10.88 16.69
CA THR A 106 -11.92 -9.66 17.50
C THR A 106 -11.54 -8.47 16.64
N TYR A 107 -11.90 -7.27 17.07
CA TYR A 107 -11.45 -6.03 16.44
C TYR A 107 -9.92 -5.95 16.35
N SER A 108 -9.24 -6.33 17.43
CA SER A 108 -7.78 -6.35 17.52
C SER A 108 -7.14 -7.22 16.41
N GLY A 109 -7.70 -8.40 16.13
CA GLY A 109 -7.22 -9.25 15.06
C GLY A 109 -7.50 -8.69 13.67
N VAL A 110 -8.67 -8.07 13.47
CA VAL A 110 -9.00 -7.39 12.20
C VAL A 110 -8.06 -6.20 11.97
N LEU A 111 -7.85 -5.35 12.97
CA LEU A 111 -6.90 -4.23 12.92
C LEU A 111 -5.49 -4.71 12.54
N ARG A 112 -4.98 -5.73 13.21
CA ARG A 112 -3.67 -6.32 12.92
C ARG A 112 -3.54 -6.76 11.46
N ASN A 113 -4.49 -7.55 10.97
CA ASN A 113 -4.47 -8.05 9.61
C ASN A 113 -4.64 -6.94 8.57
N TYR A 114 -5.42 -5.90 8.89
CA TYR A 114 -5.55 -4.70 8.07
C TYR A 114 -4.22 -3.95 7.91
N ILE A 115 -3.51 -3.75 9.03
CA ILE A 115 -2.18 -3.14 9.03
C ILE A 115 -1.18 -3.95 8.20
N TYR A 116 -1.16 -5.28 8.30
CA TYR A 116 -0.33 -6.13 7.44
C TYR A 116 -0.66 -5.98 5.97
N GLY A 117 -1.95 -5.92 5.62
CA GLY A 117 -2.39 -5.72 4.24
C GLY A 117 -1.91 -4.40 3.65
N ILE A 118 -2.02 -3.30 4.40
CA ILE A 118 -1.51 -1.98 3.99
C ILE A 118 0.03 -2.00 3.87
N ALA A 119 0.72 -2.55 4.86
CA ALA A 119 2.18 -2.63 4.84
C ALA A 119 2.70 -3.41 3.62
N TYR A 120 2.06 -4.53 3.29
CA TYR A 120 2.38 -5.30 2.11
C TYR A 120 2.16 -4.49 0.82
N THR A 121 1.04 -3.79 0.73
CA THR A 121 0.72 -2.96 -0.44
C THR A 121 1.71 -1.82 -0.63
N ASN A 122 2.12 -1.15 0.46
CA ASN A 122 3.14 -0.12 0.41
C ASN A 122 4.49 -0.69 -0.08
N ALA A 123 4.87 -1.87 0.38
CA ALA A 123 6.09 -2.54 -0.05
C ALA A 123 6.03 -2.90 -1.55
N LEU A 124 4.91 -3.47 -2.02
CA LEU A 124 4.70 -3.78 -3.43
C LEU A 124 4.76 -2.52 -4.29
N ARG A 125 4.03 -1.47 -3.89
CA ARG A 125 4.03 -0.18 -4.59
C ARG A 125 5.44 0.40 -4.71
N THR A 126 6.25 0.30 -3.65
CA THR A 126 7.65 0.74 -3.66
C THR A 126 8.46 0.01 -4.72
N VAL A 127 8.35 -1.32 -4.78
CA VAL A 127 9.07 -2.14 -5.78
C VAL A 127 8.65 -1.77 -7.20
N VAL A 128 7.35 -1.64 -7.44
CA VAL A 128 6.83 -1.32 -8.78
C VAL A 128 7.24 0.10 -9.20
N LEU A 129 7.16 1.09 -8.29
CA LEU A 129 7.64 2.45 -8.57
C LEU A 129 9.14 2.47 -8.88
N LEU A 130 9.95 1.71 -8.15
CA LEU A 130 11.38 1.59 -8.42
C LEU A 130 11.63 1.05 -9.83
N LEU A 131 10.94 -0.02 -10.23
CA LEU A 131 11.05 -0.59 -11.57
C LEU A 131 10.67 0.41 -12.66
N VAL A 132 9.56 1.13 -12.49
CA VAL A 132 9.12 2.17 -13.45
C VAL A 132 10.16 3.27 -13.59
N HIS A 133 10.77 3.71 -12.49
CA HIS A 133 11.79 4.74 -12.52
C HIS A 133 13.09 4.25 -13.19
N ILE A 134 13.51 3.00 -12.92
CA ILE A 134 14.66 2.39 -13.59
C ILE A 134 14.42 2.31 -15.09
N ILE A 135 13.24 1.84 -15.52
CA ILE A 135 12.85 1.79 -16.93
C ILE A 135 12.83 3.20 -17.54
N GLY A 136 12.26 4.18 -16.82
CA GLY A 136 12.25 5.58 -17.24
C GLY A 136 13.65 6.16 -17.44
N ILE A 137 14.62 5.82 -16.57
CA ILE A 137 16.01 6.26 -16.71
C ILE A 137 16.69 5.61 -17.92
N ILE A 138 16.44 4.32 -18.18
CA ILE A 138 17.07 3.58 -19.27
C ILE A 138 16.55 4.03 -20.64
N PHE A 139 15.27 4.32 -20.76
CA PHE A 139 14.61 4.65 -22.03
C PHE A 139 14.36 6.16 -22.24
N PHE A 140 15.22 7.00 -21.70
CA PHE A 140 15.02 8.46 -21.64
C PHE A 140 14.84 9.11 -23.03
N SER A 141 13.57 9.38 -23.39
CA SER A 141 13.22 10.44 -24.34
C SER A 141 12.21 11.39 -23.70
N LEU A 142 12.22 12.68 -24.08
CA LEU A 142 11.31 13.72 -23.52
C LEU A 142 9.82 13.37 -23.63
N SER A 143 9.45 12.58 -24.66
CA SER A 143 8.08 12.07 -24.83
C SER A 143 7.73 10.97 -23.81
N LEU A 144 8.72 10.24 -23.31
CA LEU A 144 8.50 9.16 -22.32
C LEU A 144 8.18 9.68 -20.92
N GLN A 145 8.56 10.92 -20.57
CA GLN A 145 8.29 11.47 -19.23
C GLN A 145 6.81 11.57 -18.91
N LYS A 146 6.01 11.99 -19.90
CA LYS A 146 4.56 12.00 -19.75
C LYS A 146 4.03 10.58 -19.51
N TYR A 147 4.51 9.60 -20.31
CA TYR A 147 4.14 8.20 -20.15
C TYR A 147 4.57 7.60 -18.81
N VAL A 148 5.74 7.96 -18.28
CA VAL A 148 6.20 7.52 -16.95
C VAL A 148 5.29 8.08 -15.85
N GLY A 149 4.85 9.34 -15.95
CA GLY A 149 3.88 9.92 -15.04
C GLY A 149 2.52 9.23 -15.08
N ASP A 150 2.00 9.01 -16.28
CA ASP A 150 0.72 8.32 -16.49
C ASP A 150 0.80 6.86 -16.00
N MET A 151 1.92 6.17 -16.25
CA MET A 151 2.18 4.82 -15.74
C MET A 151 2.27 4.79 -14.22
N ALA A 152 2.96 5.74 -13.58
CA ALA A 152 3.04 5.84 -12.13
C ALA A 152 1.64 6.06 -11.50
N TYR A 153 0.79 6.84 -12.14
CA TYR A 153 -0.60 7.03 -11.74
C TYR A 153 -1.41 5.72 -11.85
N LEU A 154 -1.34 5.03 -12.99
CA LEU A 154 -2.01 3.74 -13.19
C LEU A 154 -1.54 2.70 -12.16
N ILE A 155 -0.24 2.60 -11.91
CA ILE A 155 0.33 1.71 -10.90
C ILE A 155 -0.21 2.04 -9.52
N THR A 156 -0.35 3.33 -9.19
CA THR A 156 -0.94 3.76 -7.92
C THR A 156 -2.38 3.28 -7.80
N MET A 157 -3.19 3.45 -8.85
CA MET A 157 -4.57 2.96 -8.87
C MET A 157 -4.63 1.43 -8.75
N PHE A 158 -3.86 0.70 -9.55
CA PHE A 158 -3.84 -0.77 -9.47
C PHE A 158 -3.38 -1.28 -8.10
N SER A 159 -2.41 -0.62 -7.47
CA SER A 159 -1.94 -0.98 -6.14
C SER A 159 -3.02 -0.82 -5.07
N GLN A 160 -3.93 0.16 -5.22
CA GLN A 160 -5.06 0.31 -4.30
C GLN A 160 -6.06 -0.85 -4.43
N TYR A 161 -6.40 -1.26 -5.64
CA TYR A 161 -7.27 -2.44 -5.85
C TYR A 161 -6.61 -3.72 -5.34
N TYR A 162 -5.30 -3.84 -5.54
CA TYR A 162 -4.54 -4.98 -5.04
C TYR A 162 -4.48 -4.98 -3.50
N ALA A 163 -4.44 -3.80 -2.85
CA ALA A 163 -4.56 -3.68 -1.40
C ALA A 163 -5.87 -4.29 -0.90
N VAL A 164 -6.97 -3.92 -1.54
CA VAL A 164 -8.30 -4.46 -1.20
C VAL A 164 -8.30 -5.98 -1.33
N PHE A 165 -7.68 -6.52 -2.38
CA PHE A 165 -7.55 -7.97 -2.58
C PHE A 165 -6.77 -8.63 -1.43
N ILE A 166 -5.57 -8.16 -1.09
CA ILE A 166 -4.74 -8.74 -0.03
C ILE A 166 -5.42 -8.65 1.33
N VAL A 167 -5.98 -7.47 1.67
CA VAL A 167 -6.73 -7.29 2.91
C VAL A 167 -7.91 -8.24 2.97
N ALA A 168 -8.69 -8.37 1.89
CA ALA A 168 -9.81 -9.30 1.81
C ALA A 168 -9.36 -10.75 2.04
N GLN A 169 -8.23 -11.16 1.48
CA GLN A 169 -7.68 -12.50 1.68
C GLN A 169 -7.27 -12.76 3.14
N LEU A 170 -6.65 -11.79 3.81
CA LEU A 170 -6.31 -11.88 5.23
C LEU A 170 -7.57 -11.93 6.10
N MET A 171 -8.55 -11.03 5.82
CA MET A 171 -9.80 -10.95 6.58
C MET A 171 -10.63 -12.22 6.46
N ARG A 172 -10.81 -12.71 5.21
CA ARG A 172 -11.58 -13.94 4.96
C ARG A 172 -11.12 -15.09 5.85
N ARG A 173 -9.81 -15.31 5.88
CA ARG A 173 -9.21 -16.41 6.64
C ARG A 173 -9.27 -16.17 8.13
N TYR A 174 -9.10 -14.94 8.56
CA TYR A 174 -9.14 -14.60 9.99
C TYR A 174 -10.55 -14.73 10.57
N VAL A 175 -11.56 -14.25 9.86
CA VAL A 175 -12.96 -14.25 10.36
C VAL A 175 -13.75 -15.50 9.96
N GLY A 176 -13.18 -16.41 9.16
CA GLY A 176 -13.83 -17.65 8.73
C GLY A 176 -14.97 -17.46 7.72
N LEU A 177 -14.97 -16.36 6.96
CA LEU A 177 -16.01 -16.06 5.97
C LEU A 177 -15.68 -16.64 4.58
N GLY A 178 -16.74 -16.91 3.81
CA GLY A 178 -16.63 -17.21 2.40
C GLY A 178 -16.10 -16.02 1.59
N ILE A 179 -15.46 -16.33 0.45
CA ILE A 179 -14.81 -15.34 -0.42
C ILE A 179 -15.78 -14.21 -0.85
N VAL A 180 -16.98 -14.56 -1.31
CA VAL A 180 -17.96 -13.60 -1.85
C VAL A 180 -18.39 -12.58 -0.80
N LYS A 181 -18.77 -13.04 0.41
CA LYS A 181 -19.18 -12.16 1.50
C LYS A 181 -18.08 -11.18 1.89
N THR A 182 -16.85 -11.66 2.00
CA THR A 182 -15.72 -10.81 2.37
C THR A 182 -15.43 -9.74 1.32
N TYR A 183 -15.45 -10.12 0.03
CA TYR A 183 -15.22 -9.14 -1.05
C TYR A 183 -16.33 -8.10 -1.15
N ILE A 184 -17.60 -8.48 -0.94
CA ILE A 184 -18.71 -7.52 -0.88
C ILE A 184 -18.48 -6.49 0.23
N VAL A 185 -18.11 -6.94 1.44
CA VAL A 185 -17.81 -6.03 2.55
C VAL A 185 -16.64 -5.10 2.20
N MET A 186 -15.55 -5.64 1.67
CA MET A 186 -14.38 -4.85 1.30
C MET A 186 -14.68 -3.86 0.18
N PHE A 187 -15.52 -4.24 -0.79
CA PHE A 187 -15.95 -3.35 -1.86
C PHE A 187 -16.81 -2.19 -1.33
N ILE A 188 -17.75 -2.46 -0.43
CA ILE A 188 -18.56 -1.41 0.22
C ILE A 188 -17.66 -0.42 0.97
N VAL A 189 -16.68 -0.92 1.73
CA VAL A 189 -15.74 -0.05 2.46
C VAL A 189 -14.88 0.77 1.50
N ALA A 190 -14.41 0.18 0.40
CA ALA A 190 -13.65 0.89 -0.62
C ALA A 190 -14.48 2.02 -1.26
N LEU A 191 -15.75 1.76 -1.60
CA LEU A 191 -16.66 2.79 -2.13
C LEU A 191 -16.87 3.93 -1.14
N LEU A 192 -17.11 3.62 0.13
CA LEU A 192 -17.28 4.64 1.17
C LEU A 192 -16.00 5.48 1.38
N SER A 193 -14.82 4.85 1.24
CA SER A 193 -13.54 5.55 1.37
C SER A 193 -13.30 6.53 0.21
N VAL A 194 -13.71 6.19 -1.01
CA VAL A 194 -13.58 7.07 -2.18
C VAL A 194 -14.53 8.26 -2.10
N SER A 195 -15.76 8.05 -1.61
CA SER A 195 -16.74 9.13 -1.47
C SER A 195 -16.43 10.12 -0.34
N ALA A 196 -15.54 9.77 0.58
CA ALA A 196 -15.12 10.63 1.68
C ALA A 196 -13.91 11.53 1.34
N LEU A 197 -13.29 11.36 0.16
CA LEU A 197 -12.22 12.24 -0.29
C LEU A 197 -12.83 13.55 -0.81
N PRO A 198 -12.39 14.72 -0.32
CA PRO A 198 -12.80 16.01 -0.91
C PRO A 198 -12.37 16.02 -2.38
N GLN A 199 -13.33 16.34 -3.24
CA GLN A 199 -13.12 16.57 -4.68
C GLN A 199 -12.34 17.86 -4.91
#